data_36a4bd06b655cc46a7723dec9c6547dc
#
_entry.id   36a4bd06b655cc46a7723dec9c6547dc
#
_cell.length_a   1.000
_cell.length_b   1.000
_cell.length_c   1.000
_cell.angle_alpha   90.00
_cell.angle_beta   90.00
_cell.angle_gamma   90.00
#
_symmetry.space_group_name_H-M   'P 1'
#
loop_
_entity.id
_entity.type
_entity.pdbx_description
1 polymer ?
#
loop_
_entity_poly.entity_id
_entity_poly.type
_entity_poly.pdbx_seq_one_letter_code
_entity_poly.pdbx_strand_id
1 'polypeptide(L)'
;MDPWVSLFSGGKDSSWALYRALQRDAPIERLVTVHPAGDSFMYHVPATELAELAAESIGVPLVDVRPADFEMGVDTDETAGERGDRELEPLEEALTELAEELGSIGGITAGAVESSYQTDRIEGMCDRLGAELFAPLWGKDPRGLIDSMLDAGFEITIVRVAARGLDESWLGRQLDAGAVAELERLNDEYGVHILGEGGEFETIVTDGPHMDRPIELRGEPAFDGVRGTFRITEASLGAPSQP
;
A
#
# COMPACT_ATOMS: atom_id res chain seq x y z
N MET A 1 9.22 23.19 -9.89
CA MET A 1 8.66 22.64 -8.62
C MET A 1 9.58 21.50 -8.25
N ASP A 2 9.90 21.38 -6.99
CA ASP A 2 10.74 20.25 -6.54
C ASP A 2 10.02 18.93 -6.73
N PRO A 3 10.70 17.86 -7.16
CA PRO A 3 10.10 16.56 -7.41
C PRO A 3 9.51 15.93 -6.14
N TRP A 4 8.45 15.16 -6.31
CA TRP A 4 7.80 14.43 -5.23
C TRP A 4 7.97 12.92 -5.40
N VAL A 5 7.92 12.21 -4.28
CA VAL A 5 8.01 10.75 -4.21
C VAL A 5 6.75 10.20 -3.55
N SER A 6 6.24 9.08 -4.06
CA SER A 6 5.12 8.37 -3.43
C SER A 6 5.59 7.07 -2.78
N LEU A 7 5.37 6.90 -1.49
CA LEU A 7 5.48 5.59 -0.84
C LEU A 7 4.32 4.72 -1.32
N PHE A 8 4.65 3.64 -2.03
CA PHE A 8 3.67 2.90 -2.82
C PHE A 8 3.80 1.40 -2.63
N SER A 9 2.76 0.76 -2.12
CA SER A 9 2.67 -0.70 -1.94
C SER A 9 1.73 -1.38 -2.94
N GLY A 10 1.02 -0.63 -3.78
CA GLY A 10 -0.05 -1.14 -4.64
C GLY A 10 -1.37 -1.39 -3.92
N GLY A 11 -1.41 -1.30 -2.60
CA GLY A 11 -2.65 -1.38 -1.82
C GLY A 11 -3.51 -0.12 -1.92
N LYS A 12 -4.78 -0.22 -1.50
CA LYS A 12 -5.76 0.85 -1.61
C LYS A 12 -5.31 2.20 -1.02
N ASP A 13 -4.64 2.17 0.14
CA ASP A 13 -4.29 3.39 0.89
C ASP A 13 -3.15 4.16 0.22
N SER A 14 -2.09 3.47 -0.19
CA SER A 14 -0.97 4.07 -0.91
C SER A 14 -1.40 4.57 -2.30
N SER A 15 -2.25 3.80 -3.01
CA SER A 15 -2.80 4.20 -4.31
C SER A 15 -3.71 5.41 -4.18
N TRP A 16 -4.53 5.48 -3.13
CA TRP A 16 -5.36 6.65 -2.86
C TRP A 16 -4.51 7.89 -2.54
N ALA A 17 -3.48 7.74 -1.71
CA ALA A 17 -2.58 8.83 -1.38
C ALA A 17 -1.90 9.40 -2.63
N LEU A 18 -1.38 8.52 -3.50
CA LEU A 18 -0.82 8.88 -4.80
C LEU A 18 -1.83 9.62 -5.67
N TYR A 19 -3.03 9.07 -5.87
CA TYR A 19 -4.09 9.71 -6.65
C TYR A 19 -4.43 11.11 -6.13
N ARG A 20 -4.54 11.27 -4.81
CA ARG A 20 -4.81 12.58 -4.19
C ARG A 20 -3.66 13.57 -4.36
N ALA A 21 -2.41 13.09 -4.41
CA ALA A 21 -1.26 13.93 -4.74
C ALA A 21 -1.28 14.38 -6.21
N LEU A 22 -1.58 13.46 -7.14
CA LEU A 22 -1.74 13.77 -8.56
C LEU A 22 -2.87 14.77 -8.82
N GLN A 23 -3.99 14.68 -8.09
CA GLN A 23 -5.08 15.65 -8.16
C GLN A 23 -4.71 17.07 -7.69
N ARG A 24 -3.60 17.22 -6.95
CA ARG A 24 -3.02 18.50 -6.53
C ARG A 24 -1.92 19.01 -7.47
N ASP A 25 -1.77 18.36 -8.63
CA ASP A 25 -0.68 18.62 -9.57
C ASP A 25 0.72 18.43 -8.93
N ALA A 26 0.85 17.56 -7.91
CA ALA A 26 2.13 17.23 -7.33
C ALA A 26 3.03 16.54 -8.38
N PRO A 27 4.27 17.01 -8.57
CA PRO A 27 5.16 16.45 -9.59
C PRO A 27 5.79 15.13 -9.10
N ILE A 28 4.99 14.06 -9.11
CA ILE A 28 5.44 12.73 -8.71
C ILE A 28 6.43 12.19 -9.74
N GLU A 29 7.69 12.03 -9.32
CA GLU A 29 8.78 11.56 -10.18
C GLU A 29 9.14 10.09 -9.93
N ARG A 30 8.87 9.57 -8.73
CA ARG A 30 9.17 8.18 -8.35
C ARG A 30 8.09 7.60 -7.45
N LEU A 31 7.81 6.32 -7.66
CA LEU A 31 7.15 5.46 -6.66
C LEU A 31 8.25 4.72 -5.89
N VAL A 32 8.09 4.56 -4.60
CA VAL A 32 9.03 3.80 -3.76
C VAL A 32 8.29 2.72 -3.02
N THR A 33 8.69 1.47 -3.24
CA THR A 33 8.16 0.31 -2.53
C THR A 33 9.24 -0.30 -1.64
N VAL A 34 8.89 -0.65 -0.42
CA VAL A 34 9.77 -1.36 0.51
C VAL A 34 9.23 -2.77 0.69
N HIS A 35 10.06 -3.77 0.44
CA HIS A 35 9.71 -5.16 0.69
C HIS A 35 10.21 -5.58 2.07
N PRO A 36 9.33 -5.95 3.01
CA PRO A 36 9.77 -6.50 4.28
C PRO A 36 10.56 -7.80 4.06
N ALA A 37 11.65 -7.98 4.80
CA ALA A 37 12.42 -9.21 4.74
C ALA A 37 11.54 -10.41 5.12
N GLY A 38 11.32 -11.35 4.20
CA GLY A 38 10.63 -12.61 4.46
C GLY A 38 9.23 -12.80 3.86
N ASP A 39 8.64 -11.81 3.19
CA ASP A 39 7.26 -11.89 2.65
C ASP A 39 7.16 -12.49 1.24
N SER A 40 8.24 -13.00 0.66
CA SER A 40 8.27 -13.54 -0.70
C SER A 40 7.49 -14.85 -0.91
N PHE A 41 6.83 -15.39 0.12
CA PHE A 41 6.08 -16.66 0.04
C PHE A 41 4.58 -16.49 -0.20
N MET A 42 4.06 -15.26 -0.25
CA MET A 42 2.60 -15.02 -0.33
C MET A 42 2.05 -15.07 -1.74
N TYR A 43 2.87 -14.86 -2.76
CA TYR A 43 2.43 -14.84 -4.16
C TYR A 43 3.29 -15.78 -5.01
N HIS A 44 2.68 -16.50 -5.96
CA HIS A 44 3.43 -17.18 -7.02
C HIS A 44 4.04 -16.19 -8.01
N VAL A 45 3.38 -15.04 -8.20
CA VAL A 45 3.95 -13.85 -8.83
C VAL A 45 4.62 -13.04 -7.72
N PRO A 46 5.90 -12.67 -7.83
CA PRO A 46 6.56 -11.84 -6.85
C PRO A 46 5.82 -10.52 -6.61
N ALA A 47 5.73 -10.08 -5.36
CA ALA A 47 5.09 -8.80 -5.03
C ALA A 47 5.70 -7.61 -5.80
N THR A 48 6.99 -7.69 -6.13
CA THR A 48 7.68 -6.77 -7.03
C THR A 48 7.05 -6.65 -8.40
N GLU A 49 6.67 -7.78 -9.03
CA GLU A 49 6.05 -7.75 -10.37
C GLU A 49 4.71 -7.03 -10.35
N LEU A 50 3.95 -7.12 -9.26
CA LEU A 50 2.68 -6.40 -9.11
C LEU A 50 2.92 -4.89 -8.94
N ALA A 51 3.91 -4.50 -8.16
CA ALA A 51 4.28 -3.09 -8.00
C ALA A 51 4.83 -2.51 -9.32
N GLU A 52 5.61 -3.30 -10.07
CA GLU A 52 6.12 -2.92 -11.40
C GLU A 52 4.98 -2.75 -12.41
N LEU A 53 4.01 -3.67 -12.45
CA LEU A 53 2.83 -3.55 -13.32
C LEU A 53 1.99 -2.32 -12.98
N ALA A 54 1.79 -2.04 -11.69
CA ALA A 54 1.09 -0.84 -11.27
C ALA A 54 1.87 0.43 -11.69
N ALA A 55 3.17 0.47 -11.47
CA ALA A 55 4.03 1.58 -11.86
C ALA A 55 4.04 1.81 -13.38
N GLU A 56 4.09 0.73 -14.18
CA GLU A 56 3.96 0.80 -15.64
C GLU A 56 2.61 1.39 -16.05
N SER A 57 1.53 0.94 -15.42
CA SER A 57 0.18 1.45 -15.71
C SER A 57 0.00 2.90 -15.30
N ILE A 58 0.61 3.33 -14.19
CA ILE A 58 0.58 4.72 -13.70
C ILE A 58 1.50 5.63 -14.53
N GLY A 59 2.52 5.05 -15.16
CA GLY A 59 3.49 5.80 -15.95
C GLY A 59 4.56 6.51 -15.10
N VAL A 60 4.77 6.09 -13.85
CA VAL A 60 5.78 6.63 -12.94
C VAL A 60 6.80 5.56 -12.59
N PRO A 61 8.13 5.82 -12.74
CA PRO A 61 9.16 4.83 -12.42
C PRO A 61 9.11 4.36 -10.95
N LEU A 62 9.29 3.04 -10.74
CA LEU A 62 9.35 2.41 -9.44
C LEU A 62 10.81 2.27 -8.97
N VAL A 63 11.03 2.58 -7.70
CA VAL A 63 12.24 2.23 -6.93
C VAL A 63 11.87 1.13 -5.95
N ASP A 64 12.53 0.00 -6.10
CA ASP A 64 12.31 -1.18 -5.26
C ASP A 64 13.39 -1.24 -4.18
N VAL A 65 12.98 -1.00 -2.94
CA VAL A 65 13.88 -1.03 -1.77
C VAL A 65 13.76 -2.40 -1.12
N ARG A 66 14.84 -3.19 -1.24
CA ARG A 66 14.98 -4.48 -0.54
C ARG A 66 16.01 -4.33 0.55
N PRO A 67 15.61 -4.37 1.83
CA PRO A 67 16.57 -4.47 2.89
C PRO A 67 17.49 -5.67 2.61
N ALA A 68 18.79 -5.46 2.53
CA ALA A 68 19.75 -6.55 2.43
C ALA A 68 19.50 -7.48 3.62
N ASP A 69 19.29 -8.78 3.35
CA ASP A 69 19.00 -9.85 4.32
C ASP A 69 19.14 -9.42 5.79
N PHE A 70 18.14 -8.73 6.27
CA PHE A 70 18.04 -8.44 7.69
C PHE A 70 17.81 -9.81 8.34
N GLU A 71 18.88 -10.44 8.83
CA GLU A 71 18.71 -11.46 9.84
C GLU A 71 17.88 -10.78 10.95
N MET A 72 16.58 -11.09 10.96
CA MET A 72 15.69 -10.77 12.06
C MET A 72 16.20 -11.54 13.29
N GLY A 73 17.37 -11.17 13.75
CA GLY A 73 17.78 -11.43 15.12
C GLY A 73 16.77 -10.65 15.95
N VAL A 74 15.78 -11.35 16.50
CA VAL A 74 14.90 -10.77 17.51
C VAL A 74 15.82 -10.47 18.69
N ASP A 75 16.35 -9.25 18.72
CA ASP A 75 16.97 -8.75 19.94
C ASP A 75 15.83 -8.57 20.94
N THR A 76 15.75 -9.48 21.90
CA THR A 76 14.66 -9.52 22.89
C THR A 76 14.64 -8.29 23.79
N ASP A 77 15.69 -7.48 23.76
CA ASP A 77 15.84 -6.28 24.57
C ASP A 77 15.49 -4.98 23.82
N GLU A 78 15.21 -5.07 22.50
CA GLU A 78 14.87 -3.90 21.67
C GLU A 78 13.45 -3.41 21.96
N THR A 79 13.30 -2.11 22.18
CA THR A 79 11.99 -1.46 22.32
C THR A 79 11.24 -1.42 20.98
N ALA A 80 9.91 -1.34 21.03
CA ALA A 80 9.10 -1.17 19.81
C ALA A 80 9.51 0.07 19.00
N GLY A 81 10.01 1.11 19.69
CA GLY A 81 10.56 2.33 19.09
C GLY A 81 11.78 2.07 18.24
N GLU A 82 12.81 1.47 18.81
CA GLU A 82 14.08 1.17 18.14
C GLU A 82 13.88 0.23 16.95
N ARG A 83 12.97 -0.74 17.07
CA ARG A 83 12.59 -1.62 15.95
C ARG A 83 11.99 -0.86 14.80
N GLY A 84 11.04 0.04 15.05
CA GLY A 84 10.40 0.83 14.00
C GLY A 84 11.37 1.80 13.31
N ASP A 85 12.29 2.39 14.05
CA ASP A 85 13.32 3.26 13.47
C ASP A 85 14.23 2.45 12.53
N ARG A 86 14.67 1.28 12.96
CA ARG A 86 15.49 0.37 12.15
C ARG A 86 14.76 -0.16 10.91
N GLU A 87 13.45 -0.40 10.99
CA GLU A 87 12.64 -0.83 9.83
C GLU A 87 12.54 0.27 8.76
N LEU A 88 12.69 1.54 9.13
CA LEU A 88 12.68 2.68 8.21
C LEU A 88 14.06 3.05 7.65
N GLU A 89 15.17 2.60 8.24
CA GLU A 89 16.52 2.92 7.76
C GLU A 89 16.70 2.65 6.26
N PRO A 90 16.31 1.49 5.69
CA PRO A 90 16.48 1.24 4.26
C PRO A 90 15.66 2.18 3.38
N LEU A 91 14.48 2.59 3.84
CA LEU A 91 13.66 3.58 3.15
C LEU A 91 14.31 4.96 3.17
N GLU A 92 14.82 5.38 4.33
CA GLU A 92 15.48 6.69 4.47
C GLU A 92 16.77 6.76 3.66
N GLU A 93 17.56 5.70 3.59
CA GLU A 93 18.74 5.59 2.73
C GLU A 93 18.35 5.74 1.25
N ALA A 94 17.34 4.99 0.79
CA ALA A 94 16.87 5.05 -0.59
C ALA A 94 16.33 6.44 -0.96
N LEU A 95 15.59 7.09 -0.06
CA LEU A 95 15.09 8.44 -0.27
C LEU A 95 16.22 9.48 -0.27
N THR A 96 17.27 9.27 0.51
CA THR A 96 18.46 10.13 0.51
C THR A 96 19.20 10.03 -0.83
N GLU A 97 19.41 8.81 -1.34
CA GLU A 97 20.00 8.57 -2.66
C GLU A 97 19.14 9.20 -3.78
N LEU A 98 17.82 9.06 -3.70
CA LEU A 98 16.89 9.72 -4.63
C LEU A 98 16.95 11.24 -4.57
N ALA A 99 17.09 11.81 -3.38
CA ALA A 99 17.25 13.25 -3.22
C ALA A 99 18.55 13.76 -3.88
N GLU A 100 19.62 12.97 -3.83
CA GLU A 100 20.87 13.29 -4.54
C GLU A 100 20.69 13.16 -6.06
N GLU A 101 20.01 12.11 -6.55
CA GLU A 101 19.74 11.90 -7.98
C GLU A 101 18.85 13.00 -8.57
N LEU A 102 17.76 13.36 -7.89
CA LEU A 102 16.77 14.33 -8.34
C LEU A 102 17.17 15.80 -8.02
N GLY A 103 18.20 15.98 -7.21
CA GLY A 103 18.67 17.29 -6.71
C GLY A 103 17.94 17.75 -5.45
N SER A 104 16.72 17.29 -5.19
CA SER A 104 15.94 17.52 -3.97
C SER A 104 14.70 16.61 -4.00
N ILE A 105 14.05 16.41 -2.84
CA ILE A 105 12.67 15.91 -2.75
C ILE A 105 11.84 16.98 -2.07
N GLY A 106 10.87 17.57 -2.80
CA GLY A 106 9.99 18.62 -2.28
C GLY A 106 8.85 18.07 -1.42
N GLY A 107 8.43 16.82 -1.65
CA GLY A 107 7.37 16.18 -0.87
C GLY A 107 7.34 14.67 -1.02
N ILE A 108 6.77 14.03 0.00
CA ILE A 108 6.57 12.59 0.09
C ILE A 108 5.10 12.33 0.38
N THR A 109 4.46 11.46 -0.41
CA THR A 109 3.09 11.03 -0.11
C THR A 109 3.07 9.63 0.51
N ALA A 110 2.23 9.46 1.53
CA ALA A 110 2.08 8.20 2.27
C ALA A 110 0.61 7.87 2.55
N GLY A 111 0.28 6.57 2.51
CA GLY A 111 -1.06 6.05 2.76
C GLY A 111 -1.38 5.78 4.24
N ALA A 112 -0.72 6.44 5.18
CA ALA A 112 -0.99 6.26 6.61
C ALA A 112 -2.39 6.78 7.00
N VAL A 113 -3.15 5.98 7.77
CA VAL A 113 -4.54 6.30 8.16
C VAL A 113 -4.65 6.66 9.64
N GLU A 114 -4.26 5.79 10.58
CA GLU A 114 -4.50 5.96 12.01
C GLU A 114 -3.29 5.75 12.90
N SER A 115 -2.18 5.21 12.40
CA SER A 115 -1.00 4.92 13.21
C SER A 115 -0.15 6.16 13.45
N SER A 116 -0.37 6.85 14.58
CA SER A 116 0.50 7.96 15.02
C SER A 116 1.97 7.54 15.07
N TYR A 117 2.23 6.29 15.50
CA TYR A 117 3.55 5.70 15.54
C TYR A 117 4.26 5.69 14.17
N GLN A 118 3.54 5.32 13.10
CA GLN A 118 4.08 5.32 11.73
C GLN A 118 4.20 6.75 11.20
N THR A 119 3.18 7.57 11.42
CA THR A 119 3.15 8.95 10.91
C THR A 119 4.24 9.79 11.51
N ASP A 120 4.44 9.76 12.84
CA ASP A 120 5.48 10.54 13.53
C ASP A 120 6.89 10.19 13.00
N ARG A 121 7.13 8.93 12.64
CA ARG A 121 8.42 8.48 12.08
C ARG A 121 8.61 8.92 10.63
N ILE A 122 7.58 8.78 9.82
CA ILE A 122 7.62 9.25 8.42
C ILE A 122 7.77 10.78 8.40
N GLU A 123 7.08 11.50 9.29
CA GLU A 123 7.22 12.95 9.43
C GLU A 123 8.65 13.35 9.83
N GLY A 124 9.23 12.67 10.85
CA GLY A 124 10.62 12.90 11.24
C GLY A 124 11.64 12.61 10.13
N MET A 125 11.39 11.62 9.28
CA MET A 125 12.20 11.33 8.09
C MET A 125 12.03 12.43 7.04
N CYS A 126 10.81 12.87 6.76
CA CYS A 126 10.53 13.99 5.85
C CYS A 126 11.23 15.27 6.31
N ASP A 127 11.20 15.59 7.62
CA ASP A 127 11.89 16.75 8.20
C ASP A 127 13.41 16.69 7.96
N ARG A 128 14.03 15.50 8.11
CA ARG A 128 15.47 15.32 7.86
C ARG A 128 15.83 15.52 6.38
N LEU A 129 14.95 15.11 5.49
CA LEU A 129 15.09 15.27 4.02
C LEU A 129 14.70 16.69 3.55
N GLY A 130 14.08 17.51 4.40
CA GLY A 130 13.53 18.80 4.03
C GLY A 130 12.31 18.72 3.11
N ALA A 131 11.58 17.61 3.14
CA ALA A 131 10.42 17.32 2.29
C ALA A 131 9.09 17.54 3.04
N GLU A 132 8.04 17.98 2.33
CA GLU A 132 6.67 18.02 2.87
C GLU A 132 6.10 16.61 2.97
N LEU A 133 5.49 16.24 4.11
CA LEU A 133 4.69 15.02 4.20
C LEU A 133 3.25 15.28 3.75
N PHE A 134 2.76 14.51 2.79
CA PHE A 134 1.37 14.48 2.39
C PHE A 134 0.72 13.13 2.72
N ALA A 135 -0.02 13.06 3.83
CA ALA A 135 -0.76 11.89 4.30
C ALA A 135 -2.28 12.18 4.26
N PRO A 136 -2.93 12.12 3.08
CA PRO A 136 -4.31 12.60 2.90
C PRO A 136 -5.38 11.75 3.60
N LEU A 137 -5.03 10.54 4.06
CA LEU A 137 -5.92 9.64 4.77
C LEU A 137 -5.90 9.86 6.28
N TRP A 138 -4.86 10.54 6.79
CA TRP A 138 -4.63 10.71 8.21
C TRP A 138 -5.84 11.31 8.96
N GLY A 139 -6.32 10.58 9.97
CA GLY A 139 -7.44 11.02 10.82
C GLY A 139 -8.78 11.18 10.10
N LYS A 140 -8.94 10.60 8.91
CA LYS A 140 -10.20 10.61 8.18
C LYS A 140 -11.11 9.48 8.62
N ASP A 141 -12.41 9.68 8.45
CA ASP A 141 -13.41 8.65 8.68
C ASP A 141 -13.19 7.45 7.73
N PRO A 142 -12.96 6.23 8.27
CA PRO A 142 -12.67 5.04 7.46
C PRO A 142 -13.74 4.73 6.42
N ARG A 143 -15.02 4.88 6.78
CA ARG A 143 -16.13 4.63 5.85
C ARG A 143 -16.15 5.63 4.71
N GLY A 144 -16.00 6.92 5.01
CA GLY A 144 -15.94 7.97 4.00
C GLY A 144 -14.74 7.85 3.05
N LEU A 145 -13.62 7.30 3.53
CA LEU A 145 -12.45 7.02 2.69
C LEU A 145 -12.77 5.93 1.65
N ILE A 146 -13.33 4.78 2.07
CA ILE A 146 -13.69 3.70 1.14
C ILE A 146 -14.74 4.18 0.13
N ASP A 147 -15.78 4.86 0.59
CA ASP A 147 -16.79 5.40 -0.33
C ASP A 147 -16.16 6.34 -1.36
N SER A 148 -15.23 7.20 -0.93
CA SER A 148 -14.51 8.11 -1.83
C SER A 148 -13.63 7.38 -2.85
N MET A 149 -12.99 6.27 -2.47
CA MET A 149 -12.20 5.43 -3.39
C MET A 149 -13.11 4.78 -4.44
N LEU A 150 -14.23 4.18 -4.01
CA LEU A 150 -15.17 3.52 -4.90
C LEU A 150 -15.87 4.52 -5.83
N ASP A 151 -16.28 5.69 -5.33
CA ASP A 151 -16.89 6.76 -6.11
C ASP A 151 -15.91 7.35 -7.15
N ALA A 152 -14.61 7.33 -6.86
CA ALA A 152 -13.58 7.73 -7.81
C ALA A 152 -13.28 6.67 -8.88
N GLY A 153 -13.86 5.47 -8.77
CA GLY A 153 -13.68 4.39 -9.74
C GLY A 153 -12.46 3.47 -9.44
N PHE A 154 -12.03 3.38 -8.19
CA PHE A 154 -11.03 2.39 -7.81
C PHE A 154 -11.61 0.98 -7.83
N GLU A 155 -10.94 0.05 -8.49
CA GLU A 155 -11.16 -1.38 -8.38
C GLU A 155 -10.14 -1.99 -7.41
N ILE A 156 -10.64 -2.52 -6.31
CA ILE A 156 -9.82 -2.97 -5.18
C ILE A 156 -10.09 -4.45 -4.94
N THR A 157 -9.06 -5.29 -5.04
CA THR A 157 -9.16 -6.74 -4.78
C THR A 157 -8.56 -7.10 -3.42
N ILE A 158 -9.28 -7.87 -2.62
CA ILE A 158 -8.80 -8.40 -1.34
C ILE A 158 -7.90 -9.59 -1.61
N VAL A 159 -6.63 -9.53 -1.18
CA VAL A 159 -5.62 -10.55 -1.47
C VAL A 159 -5.16 -11.33 -0.24
N ARG A 160 -5.44 -10.83 0.97
CA ARG A 160 -5.17 -11.53 2.23
C ARG A 160 -6.25 -11.24 3.25
N VAL A 161 -6.52 -12.22 4.10
CA VAL A 161 -7.40 -12.09 5.26
C VAL A 161 -6.75 -12.74 6.47
N ALA A 162 -6.92 -12.12 7.66
CA ALA A 162 -6.32 -12.59 8.91
C ALA A 162 -7.18 -12.22 10.15
N ALA A 163 -8.49 -12.08 9.99
CA ALA A 163 -9.38 -11.72 11.09
C ALA A 163 -10.59 -12.64 11.18
N ARG A 164 -11.16 -12.74 12.38
CA ARG A 164 -12.39 -13.48 12.61
C ARG A 164 -13.55 -12.89 11.80
N GLY A 165 -14.27 -13.75 11.09
CA GLY A 165 -15.38 -13.37 10.23
C GLY A 165 -14.99 -13.16 8.77
N LEU A 166 -13.69 -13.06 8.47
CA LEU A 166 -13.17 -13.09 7.12
C LEU A 166 -12.76 -14.53 6.77
N ASP A 167 -13.41 -15.10 5.79
CA ASP A 167 -13.18 -16.49 5.35
C ASP A 167 -12.63 -16.52 3.91
N GLU A 168 -12.53 -17.74 3.34
CA GLU A 168 -12.02 -17.99 2.00
C GLU A 168 -12.76 -17.18 0.91
N SER A 169 -14.05 -16.89 1.09
CA SER A 169 -14.86 -16.17 0.10
C SER A 169 -14.45 -14.71 -0.10
N TRP A 170 -13.64 -14.15 0.80
CA TRP A 170 -13.10 -12.81 0.69
C TRP A 170 -11.86 -12.75 -0.21
N LEU A 171 -11.20 -13.88 -0.43
CA LEU A 171 -9.96 -13.93 -1.21
C LEU A 171 -10.24 -13.83 -2.71
N GLY A 172 -9.66 -12.83 -3.36
CA GLY A 172 -9.91 -12.49 -4.76
C GLY A 172 -11.22 -11.71 -4.99
N ARG A 173 -11.94 -11.37 -3.92
CA ARG A 173 -13.18 -10.60 -3.99
C ARG A 173 -12.88 -9.11 -4.20
N GLN A 174 -13.71 -8.46 -5.03
CA GLN A 174 -13.70 -7.01 -5.16
C GLN A 174 -14.30 -6.35 -3.91
N LEU A 175 -13.66 -5.27 -3.46
CA LEU A 175 -14.14 -4.43 -2.38
C LEU A 175 -15.19 -3.45 -2.96
N ASP A 176 -16.39 -3.96 -3.19
CA ASP A 176 -17.54 -3.21 -3.66
C ASP A 176 -18.46 -2.75 -2.49
N ALA A 177 -19.53 -2.05 -2.80
CA ALA A 177 -20.50 -1.59 -1.80
C ALA A 177 -21.09 -2.74 -0.96
N GLY A 178 -21.25 -3.94 -1.57
CA GLY A 178 -21.72 -5.13 -0.87
C GLY A 178 -20.67 -5.65 0.14
N ALA A 179 -19.42 -5.72 -0.26
CA ALA A 179 -18.31 -6.09 0.60
C ALA A 179 -18.15 -5.09 1.76
N VAL A 180 -18.26 -3.79 1.49
CA VAL A 180 -18.19 -2.75 2.53
C VAL A 180 -19.33 -2.90 3.54
N ALA A 181 -20.57 -3.15 3.11
CA ALA A 181 -21.69 -3.39 4.01
C ALA A 181 -21.51 -4.67 4.87
N GLU A 182 -20.79 -5.67 4.34
CA GLU A 182 -20.43 -6.86 5.12
C GLU A 182 -19.30 -6.56 6.12
N LEU A 183 -18.29 -5.74 5.76
CA LEU A 183 -17.24 -5.29 6.67
C LEU A 183 -17.82 -4.48 7.83
N GLU A 184 -18.82 -3.62 7.59
CA GLU A 184 -19.51 -2.90 8.67
C GLU A 184 -20.15 -3.85 9.68
N ARG A 185 -20.82 -4.92 9.21
CA ARG A 185 -21.38 -5.93 10.10
C ARG A 185 -20.31 -6.68 10.88
N LEU A 186 -19.17 -6.99 10.24
CA LEU A 186 -18.03 -7.63 10.88
C LEU A 186 -17.32 -6.69 11.87
N ASN A 187 -17.32 -5.40 11.59
CA ASN A 187 -16.86 -4.40 12.56
C ASN A 187 -17.72 -4.40 13.82
N ASP A 188 -19.06 -4.38 13.68
CA ASP A 188 -19.99 -4.41 14.80
C ASP A 188 -19.88 -5.73 15.61
N GLU A 189 -19.67 -6.86 14.94
CA GLU A 189 -19.70 -8.18 15.59
C GLU A 189 -18.33 -8.61 16.15
N TYR A 190 -17.24 -8.31 15.44
CA TYR A 190 -15.89 -8.82 15.75
C TYR A 190 -14.83 -7.72 15.88
N GLY A 191 -15.16 -6.46 15.59
CA GLY A 191 -14.21 -5.35 15.62
C GLY A 191 -13.26 -5.32 14.42
N VAL A 192 -13.61 -5.94 13.30
CA VAL A 192 -12.82 -5.89 12.06
C VAL A 192 -12.76 -4.44 11.58
N HIS A 193 -11.55 -3.89 11.41
CA HIS A 193 -11.41 -2.53 10.93
C HIS A 193 -11.83 -2.43 9.45
N ILE A 194 -12.67 -1.43 9.11
CA ILE A 194 -13.25 -1.29 7.75
C ILE A 194 -12.17 -1.08 6.68
N LEU A 195 -11.05 -0.43 7.04
CA LEU A 195 -9.89 -0.27 6.16
C LEU A 195 -8.82 -1.36 6.30
N GLY A 196 -8.96 -2.30 7.27
CA GLY A 196 -7.96 -3.33 7.51
C GLY A 196 -6.67 -2.84 8.19
N GLU A 197 -6.73 -1.71 8.94
CA GLU A 197 -5.55 -1.10 9.58
C GLU A 197 -4.87 -1.97 10.63
N GLY A 198 -5.59 -2.91 11.25
CA GLY A 198 -5.05 -3.90 12.17
C GLY A 198 -4.43 -5.13 11.48
N GLY A 199 -4.31 -5.12 10.15
CA GLY A 199 -3.84 -6.28 9.37
C GLY A 199 -4.91 -7.35 9.17
N GLU A 200 -6.19 -6.99 9.35
CA GLU A 200 -7.33 -7.91 9.17
C GLU A 200 -7.45 -8.40 7.74
N PHE A 201 -7.14 -7.53 6.78
CA PHE A 201 -7.05 -7.88 5.37
C PHE A 201 -6.08 -6.95 4.62
N GLU A 202 -5.56 -7.44 3.51
CA GLU A 202 -4.72 -6.69 2.58
C GLU A 202 -5.36 -6.64 1.20
N THR A 203 -5.04 -5.60 0.46
CA THR A 203 -5.65 -5.31 -0.84
C THR A 203 -4.61 -4.97 -1.89
N ILE A 204 -5.00 -5.14 -3.15
CA ILE A 204 -4.34 -4.57 -4.31
C ILE A 204 -5.35 -3.74 -5.12
N VAL A 205 -4.91 -2.60 -5.63
CA VAL A 205 -5.68 -1.82 -6.61
C VAL A 205 -5.41 -2.38 -7.99
N THR A 206 -6.45 -2.87 -8.64
CA THR A 206 -6.37 -3.47 -9.98
C THR A 206 -6.74 -2.50 -11.09
N ASP A 207 -7.51 -1.45 -10.79
CA ASP A 207 -7.78 -0.33 -11.68
C ASP A 207 -8.13 0.94 -10.89
N GLY A 208 -7.95 2.10 -11.51
CA GLY A 208 -8.29 3.37 -10.90
C GLY A 208 -7.95 4.56 -11.80
N PRO A 209 -8.44 5.76 -11.47
CA PRO A 209 -8.33 6.94 -12.35
C PRO A 209 -6.90 7.48 -12.54
N HIS A 210 -5.93 6.90 -11.85
CA HIS A 210 -4.50 7.19 -11.96
C HIS A 210 -3.75 6.14 -12.78
N MET A 211 -4.45 5.15 -13.32
CA MET A 211 -3.90 4.04 -14.10
C MET A 211 -4.38 4.13 -15.55
N ASP A 212 -3.49 3.92 -16.50
CA ASP A 212 -3.82 3.90 -17.93
C ASP A 212 -4.42 2.55 -18.36
N ARG A 213 -4.10 1.48 -17.62
CA ARG A 213 -4.49 0.10 -17.92
C ARG A 213 -4.78 -0.65 -16.62
N PRO A 214 -5.84 -1.49 -16.60
CA PRO A 214 -6.11 -2.33 -15.43
C PRO A 214 -5.07 -3.44 -15.30
N ILE A 215 -4.86 -3.91 -14.08
CA ILE A 215 -4.10 -5.13 -13.79
C ILE A 215 -5.07 -6.31 -13.76
N GLU A 216 -4.93 -7.21 -14.72
CA GLU A 216 -5.68 -8.46 -14.74
C GLU A 216 -4.97 -9.49 -13.86
N LEU A 217 -5.68 -10.02 -12.86
CA LEU A 217 -5.16 -11.02 -11.94
C LEU A 217 -5.88 -12.37 -12.14
N ARG A 218 -5.11 -13.45 -12.09
CA ARG A 218 -5.63 -14.81 -11.91
C ARG A 218 -4.97 -15.44 -10.69
N GLY A 219 -5.74 -16.20 -9.94
CA GLY A 219 -5.22 -16.84 -8.75
C GLY A 219 -6.24 -17.77 -8.12
N GLU A 220 -5.84 -18.38 -7.02
CA GLU A 220 -6.64 -19.32 -6.26
C GLU A 220 -6.60 -18.95 -4.78
N PRO A 221 -7.73 -19.06 -4.06
CA PRO A 221 -7.72 -18.84 -2.63
C PRO A 221 -6.97 -19.99 -1.92
N ALA A 222 -6.22 -19.64 -0.89
CA ALA A 222 -5.60 -20.57 0.03
C ALA A 222 -5.90 -20.12 1.46
N PHE A 223 -6.71 -20.90 2.16
CA PHE A 223 -7.20 -20.57 3.49
C PHE A 223 -6.99 -21.74 4.46
N ASP A 224 -6.47 -21.47 5.64
CA ASP A 224 -6.16 -22.48 6.66
C ASP A 224 -7.21 -22.58 7.77
N GLY A 225 -8.32 -21.82 7.65
CA GLY A 225 -9.37 -21.71 8.66
C GLY A 225 -9.25 -20.51 9.60
N VAL A 226 -8.13 -19.79 9.56
CA VAL A 226 -7.85 -18.59 10.37
C VAL A 226 -7.34 -17.45 9.50
N ARG A 227 -6.44 -17.77 8.57
CA ARG A 227 -5.78 -16.81 7.65
C ARG A 227 -5.87 -17.35 6.24
N GLY A 228 -5.83 -16.44 5.29
CA GLY A 228 -5.82 -16.82 3.89
C GLY A 228 -5.13 -15.82 3.00
N THR A 229 -4.72 -16.31 1.84
CA THR A 229 -4.08 -15.53 0.79
C THR A 229 -4.66 -15.91 -0.56
N PHE A 230 -4.94 -14.93 -1.40
CA PHE A 230 -5.22 -15.14 -2.81
C PHE A 230 -3.89 -15.37 -3.52
N ARG A 231 -3.57 -16.63 -3.84
CA ARG A 231 -2.33 -16.99 -4.53
C ARG A 231 -2.44 -16.56 -5.98
N ILE A 232 -1.82 -15.46 -6.33
CA ILE A 232 -1.78 -14.94 -7.69
C ILE A 232 -0.84 -15.82 -8.50
N THR A 233 -1.36 -16.41 -9.57
CA THR A 233 -0.62 -17.31 -10.49
C THR A 233 -0.26 -16.63 -11.80
N GLU A 234 -0.97 -15.56 -12.16
CA GLU A 234 -0.74 -14.77 -13.37
C GLU A 234 -1.19 -13.33 -13.10
N ALA A 235 -0.38 -12.39 -13.55
CA ALA A 235 -0.71 -10.97 -13.56
C ALA A 235 -0.24 -10.32 -14.84
N SER A 236 -1.03 -9.43 -15.43
CA SER A 236 -0.68 -8.72 -16.66
C SER A 236 -1.48 -7.42 -16.77
N LEU A 237 -0.98 -6.48 -17.57
CA LEU A 237 -1.76 -5.30 -17.90
C LEU A 237 -2.80 -5.64 -18.96
N GLY A 238 -4.05 -5.29 -18.69
CA GLY A 238 -5.18 -5.41 -19.58
C GLY A 238 -5.14 -4.39 -20.73
N ALA A 239 -6.22 -4.30 -21.50
CA ALA A 239 -6.39 -3.24 -22.50
C ALA A 239 -6.55 -1.87 -21.80
N PRO A 240 -6.11 -0.76 -22.44
CA PRO A 240 -6.33 0.56 -21.88
C PRO A 240 -7.79 0.80 -21.54
N SER A 241 -8.06 1.38 -20.36
CA SER A 241 -9.39 1.81 -19.96
C SER A 241 -9.90 2.84 -20.98
N GLN A 242 -11.09 2.64 -21.53
CA GLN A 242 -11.63 3.60 -22.51
C GLN A 242 -11.95 4.92 -21.78
N PRO A 243 -11.62 6.06 -22.39
CA PRO A 243 -11.87 7.37 -21.82
C PRO A 243 -13.37 7.69 -21.65
#